data_21d6ed0b976c27b473de4bf5dc977b39
#
_entry.id   21d6ed0b976c27b473de4bf5dc977b39
#
_cell.length_a   1.000
_cell.length_b   1.000
_cell.length_c   1.000
_cell.angle_alpha   90.00
_cell.angle_beta   90.00
_cell.angle_gamma   90.00
#
_symmetry.space_group_name_H-M   'P 1'
#
loop_
_entity.id
_entity.type
_entity.pdbx_description
1 polymer ?
#
loop_
_entity_poly.entity_id
_entity_poly.type
_entity_poly.pdbx_seq_one_letter_code
_entity_poly.pdbx_strand_id
1 'polypeptide(L)'
;MKLGLLMSGQGAQQVGMGADLYANLPEYQETIDRASELLGYDVMATIVNSEDNIKQTKYTQPAILAMSMGIYNALSDVMPKPAAALGLSLGEYSALTAAGAMTFEQAMCIIKDRGAYMQAAGDANPGKMVAVMTDEQDMVVATLEKLQAAGKRVYPANFNTFNQLVIGGIEADVNDAMAALTEAGVSRMVELPVSGAFHTPLLQTAADQLAVRLTDETFNTPEFAVYSNTTGQKFDDVKATLLQQITSPTYFAQALQAMVDDGVDTLIEFGPSDTLMKFAKKVVGKDVKRYCVKDLASFNEVRDMLIAEQETVQ
;
A
#
# COMPACT_ATOMS: atom_id res chain seq x y z
N MET A 1 -7.62 -23.45 -5.66
CA MET A 1 -7.03 -22.20 -5.14
C MET A 1 -7.63 -20.99 -5.85
N LYS A 2 -8.24 -20.06 -5.10
CA LYS A 2 -8.61 -18.72 -5.59
C LYS A 2 -7.62 -17.71 -5.04
N LEU A 3 -6.65 -17.32 -5.88
CA LEU A 3 -5.51 -16.51 -5.51
C LEU A 3 -5.88 -15.02 -5.41
N GLY A 4 -5.57 -14.40 -4.28
CA GLY A 4 -5.58 -12.95 -4.06
C GLY A 4 -4.16 -12.41 -3.85
N LEU A 5 -3.82 -11.34 -4.56
CA LEU A 5 -2.54 -10.65 -4.40
C LEU A 5 -2.69 -9.47 -3.44
N LEU A 6 -1.76 -9.35 -2.50
CA LEU A 6 -1.63 -8.17 -1.67
C LEU A 6 -0.36 -7.40 -2.07
N MET A 7 -0.50 -6.13 -2.38
CA MET A 7 0.59 -5.27 -2.84
C MET A 7 1.00 -4.30 -1.74
N SER A 8 2.25 -4.40 -1.30
CA SER A 8 2.78 -3.60 -0.18
C SER A 8 2.67 -2.09 -0.43
N GLY A 9 2.45 -1.35 0.65
CA GLY A 9 2.45 0.11 0.71
C GLY A 9 3.71 0.69 1.34
N GLN A 10 3.77 2.01 1.41
CA GLN A 10 4.83 2.73 2.12
C GLN A 10 4.81 2.37 3.62
N GLY A 11 5.98 2.29 4.23
CA GLY A 11 6.20 1.80 5.59
C GLY A 11 6.75 0.36 5.63
N ALA A 12 6.70 -0.36 4.50
CA ALA A 12 7.26 -1.69 4.34
C ALA A 12 8.75 -1.70 3.95
N GLN A 13 9.27 -0.58 3.41
CA GLN A 13 10.63 -0.47 2.88
C GLN A 13 11.71 -0.65 3.93
N GLN A 14 12.83 -1.21 3.49
CA GLN A 14 14.05 -1.36 4.27
C GLN A 14 15.28 -1.28 3.36
N VAL A 15 16.41 -0.86 3.94
CA VAL A 15 17.69 -0.84 3.22
C VAL A 15 18.03 -2.26 2.74
N GLY A 16 18.46 -2.39 1.49
CA GLY A 16 18.81 -3.68 0.89
C GLY A 16 17.62 -4.51 0.38
N MET A 17 16.38 -4.02 0.48
CA MET A 17 15.20 -4.76 0.01
C MET A 17 15.35 -5.18 -1.47
N GLY A 18 15.09 -6.46 -1.77
CA GLY A 18 15.12 -7.01 -3.12
C GLY A 18 16.51 -7.22 -3.72
N ALA A 19 17.61 -6.97 -2.98
CA ALA A 19 18.98 -7.14 -3.51
C ALA A 19 19.29 -8.59 -3.88
N ASP A 20 18.83 -9.54 -3.10
CA ASP A 20 18.98 -10.97 -3.37
C ASP A 20 18.09 -11.44 -4.54
N LEU A 21 16.88 -10.89 -4.67
CA LEU A 21 16.02 -11.14 -5.84
C LEU A 21 16.67 -10.62 -7.12
N TYR A 22 17.21 -9.39 -7.09
CA TYR A 22 17.91 -8.78 -8.22
C TYR A 22 19.13 -9.59 -8.69
N ALA A 23 19.87 -10.15 -7.74
CA ALA A 23 21.06 -10.95 -8.05
C ALA A 23 20.77 -12.35 -8.62
N ASN A 24 19.55 -12.89 -8.44
CA ASN A 24 19.24 -14.28 -8.71
C ASN A 24 18.07 -14.51 -9.69
N LEU A 25 17.25 -13.50 -9.97
CA LEU A 25 16.05 -13.64 -10.81
C LEU A 25 16.13 -12.69 -12.00
N PRO A 26 16.33 -13.20 -13.24
CA PRO A 26 16.45 -12.36 -14.44
C PRO A 26 15.23 -11.46 -14.69
N GLU A 27 14.01 -11.98 -14.53
CA GLU A 27 12.77 -11.23 -14.78
C GLU A 27 12.57 -10.11 -13.75
N TYR A 28 13.02 -10.33 -12.52
CA TYR A 28 13.07 -9.29 -11.49
C TYR A 28 14.10 -8.22 -11.84
N GLN A 29 15.31 -8.63 -12.23
CA GLN A 29 16.38 -7.72 -12.65
C GLN A 29 15.92 -6.83 -13.82
N GLU A 30 15.37 -7.42 -14.88
CA GLU A 30 14.86 -6.67 -16.04
C GLU A 30 13.81 -5.62 -15.63
N THR A 31 12.91 -5.99 -14.71
CA THR A 31 11.88 -5.06 -14.20
C THR A 31 12.50 -3.89 -13.44
N ILE A 32 13.49 -4.14 -12.58
CA ILE A 32 14.17 -3.09 -11.79
C ILE A 32 15.03 -2.20 -12.70
N ASP A 33 15.72 -2.78 -13.68
CA ASP A 33 16.53 -2.03 -14.66
C ASP A 33 15.62 -1.12 -15.50
N ARG A 34 14.47 -1.63 -15.94
CA ARG A 34 13.46 -0.85 -16.65
C ARG A 34 12.89 0.29 -15.77
N ALA A 35 12.62 0.03 -14.48
CA ALA A 35 12.21 1.07 -13.55
C ALA A 35 13.29 2.16 -13.43
N SER A 36 14.56 1.77 -13.34
CA SER A 36 15.70 2.71 -13.25
C SER A 36 15.79 3.63 -14.47
N GLU A 37 15.60 3.09 -15.68
CA GLU A 37 15.54 3.88 -16.92
C GLU A 37 14.41 4.92 -16.88
N LEU A 38 13.20 4.50 -16.49
CA LEU A 38 12.01 5.37 -16.44
C LEU A 38 12.13 6.47 -15.38
N LEU A 39 12.76 6.15 -14.26
CA LEU A 39 12.94 7.08 -13.15
C LEU A 39 14.12 8.06 -13.39
N GLY A 40 15.10 7.65 -14.18
CA GLY A 40 16.32 8.42 -14.44
C GLY A 40 17.34 8.33 -13.32
N TYR A 41 17.24 7.30 -12.46
CA TYR A 41 18.24 6.97 -11.43
C TYR A 41 18.24 5.46 -11.17
N ASP A 42 19.35 4.94 -10.67
CA ASP A 42 19.50 3.53 -10.32
C ASP A 42 18.67 3.19 -9.06
N VAL A 43 17.64 2.37 -9.24
CA VAL A 43 16.72 1.98 -8.14
C VAL A 43 17.47 1.16 -7.09
N MET A 44 18.34 0.23 -7.51
CA MET A 44 19.10 -0.60 -6.56
C MET A 44 20.11 0.22 -5.77
N ALA A 45 20.83 1.14 -6.40
CA ALA A 45 21.75 2.04 -5.71
C ALA A 45 21.01 2.92 -4.70
N THR A 46 19.82 3.42 -5.05
CA THR A 46 18.98 4.24 -4.16
C THR A 46 18.49 3.43 -2.95
N ILE A 47 18.07 2.18 -3.16
CA ILE A 47 17.59 1.28 -2.09
C ILE A 47 18.74 0.82 -1.18
N VAL A 48 19.87 0.41 -1.78
CA VAL A 48 20.96 -0.27 -1.03
C VAL A 48 21.86 0.72 -0.34
N ASN A 49 22.12 1.87 -0.95
CA ASN A 49 23.20 2.75 -0.53
C ASN A 49 22.79 3.88 0.41
N SER A 50 21.50 4.10 0.66
CA SER A 50 21.06 5.24 1.44
C SER A 50 19.79 4.97 2.24
N GLU A 51 19.97 4.79 3.55
CA GLU A 51 18.87 4.75 4.50
C GLU A 51 18.03 6.03 4.47
N ASP A 52 18.65 7.18 4.21
CA ASP A 52 17.96 8.45 4.12
C ASP A 52 17.11 8.57 2.84
N ASN A 53 17.61 8.06 1.71
CA ASN A 53 16.85 8.10 0.46
C ASN A 53 15.62 7.20 0.52
N ILE A 54 15.74 5.98 1.04
CA ILE A 54 14.63 5.05 1.07
C ILE A 54 13.50 5.50 2.04
N LYS A 55 13.77 6.42 2.94
CA LYS A 55 12.77 7.04 3.82
C LYS A 55 12.01 8.18 3.15
N GLN A 56 12.53 8.74 2.05
CA GLN A 56 11.88 9.83 1.33
C GLN A 56 10.77 9.28 0.42
N THR A 57 9.56 9.76 0.60
CA THR A 57 8.35 9.30 -0.12
C THR A 57 8.56 9.25 -1.63
N LYS A 58 9.25 10.23 -2.21
CA LYS A 58 9.56 10.33 -3.65
C LYS A 58 10.42 9.17 -4.19
N TYR A 59 11.20 8.50 -3.33
CA TYR A 59 12.02 7.33 -3.68
C TYR A 59 11.37 6.02 -3.22
N THR A 60 10.74 6.05 -2.04
CA THR A 60 10.08 4.88 -1.46
C THR A 60 8.97 4.34 -2.36
N GLN A 61 8.10 5.22 -2.86
CA GLN A 61 6.93 4.78 -3.62
C GLN A 61 7.33 4.09 -4.93
N PRO A 62 8.17 4.67 -5.80
CA PRO A 62 8.62 3.99 -7.01
C PRO A 62 9.37 2.69 -6.73
N ALA A 63 10.21 2.66 -5.68
CA ALA A 63 11.00 1.48 -5.34
C ALA A 63 10.11 0.29 -4.91
N ILE A 64 9.06 0.52 -4.11
CA ILE A 64 8.13 -0.54 -3.70
C ILE A 64 7.30 -1.03 -4.87
N LEU A 65 6.82 -0.13 -5.74
CA LEU A 65 6.09 -0.53 -6.95
C LEU A 65 6.98 -1.40 -7.85
N ALA A 66 8.22 -0.96 -8.13
CA ALA A 66 9.17 -1.71 -8.93
C ALA A 66 9.44 -3.11 -8.35
N MET A 67 9.67 -3.21 -7.03
CA MET A 67 9.86 -4.49 -6.35
C MET A 67 8.64 -5.39 -6.47
N SER A 68 7.45 -4.88 -6.19
CA SER A 68 6.21 -5.68 -6.26
C SER A 68 5.96 -6.21 -7.67
N MET A 69 6.19 -5.39 -8.69
CA MET A 69 6.05 -5.81 -10.09
C MET A 69 7.16 -6.73 -10.55
N GLY A 70 8.39 -6.56 -10.05
CA GLY A 70 9.49 -7.50 -10.30
C GLY A 70 9.20 -8.90 -9.76
N ILE A 71 8.64 -9.00 -8.56
CA ILE A 71 8.19 -10.27 -7.98
C ILE A 71 7.05 -10.86 -8.82
N TYR A 72 6.06 -10.04 -9.19
CA TYR A 72 4.94 -10.46 -10.02
C TYR A 72 5.42 -11.07 -11.35
N ASN A 73 6.32 -10.39 -12.05
CA ASN A 73 6.87 -10.83 -13.33
C ASN A 73 7.68 -12.12 -13.18
N ALA A 74 8.51 -12.23 -12.13
CA ALA A 74 9.33 -13.42 -11.88
C ALA A 74 8.50 -14.67 -11.51
N LEU A 75 7.24 -14.51 -11.04
CA LEU A 75 6.33 -15.61 -10.77
C LEU A 75 5.33 -15.87 -11.90
N SER A 76 5.31 -15.06 -12.96
CA SER A 76 4.26 -15.07 -13.98
C SER A 76 4.04 -16.44 -14.63
N ASP A 77 5.12 -17.19 -14.88
CA ASP A 77 5.07 -18.50 -15.55
C ASP A 77 4.45 -19.61 -14.69
N VAL A 78 4.50 -19.47 -13.37
CA VAL A 78 4.00 -20.48 -12.42
C VAL A 78 2.77 -20.03 -11.65
N MET A 79 2.41 -18.74 -11.75
CA MET A 79 1.28 -18.19 -11.01
C MET A 79 -0.01 -18.34 -11.82
N PRO A 80 -1.05 -18.98 -11.26
CA PRO A 80 -2.36 -18.97 -11.91
C PRO A 80 -2.88 -17.54 -12.00
N LYS A 81 -3.77 -17.27 -12.96
CA LYS A 81 -4.42 -15.96 -13.05
C LYS A 81 -5.04 -15.60 -11.71
N PRO A 82 -4.66 -14.47 -11.09
CA PRO A 82 -5.25 -14.05 -9.82
C PRO A 82 -6.76 -13.85 -9.94
N ALA A 83 -7.51 -14.22 -8.91
CA ALA A 83 -8.92 -13.91 -8.81
C ALA A 83 -9.15 -12.45 -8.41
N ALA A 84 -8.23 -11.91 -7.60
CA ALA A 84 -8.31 -10.54 -7.13
C ALA A 84 -6.93 -9.99 -6.72
N ALA A 85 -6.83 -8.66 -6.62
CA ALA A 85 -5.72 -7.96 -5.98
C ALA A 85 -6.22 -6.82 -5.09
N LEU A 86 -5.42 -6.50 -4.07
CA LEU A 86 -5.62 -5.37 -3.17
C LEU A 86 -4.25 -4.78 -2.84
N GLY A 87 -4.13 -3.47 -2.87
CA GLY A 87 -2.92 -2.77 -2.45
C GLY A 87 -3.19 -1.78 -1.33
N LEU A 88 -2.18 -1.53 -0.49
CA LEU A 88 -2.27 -0.46 0.51
C LEU A 88 -1.69 0.83 -0.07
N SER A 89 -2.51 1.86 -0.24
CA SER A 89 -2.10 3.18 -0.74
C SER A 89 -1.37 3.09 -2.10
N LEU A 90 -0.05 3.31 -2.15
CA LEU A 90 0.72 3.12 -3.39
C LEU A 90 0.58 1.71 -3.98
N GLY A 91 0.32 0.72 -3.15
CA GLY A 91 0.09 -0.67 -3.58
C GLY A 91 -1.13 -0.84 -4.49
N GLU A 92 -2.10 0.08 -4.48
CA GLU A 92 -3.20 0.06 -5.46
C GLU A 92 -2.69 0.24 -6.90
N TYR A 93 -1.64 1.04 -7.10
CA TYR A 93 -1.00 1.18 -8.41
C TYR A 93 -0.34 -0.12 -8.86
N SER A 94 0.34 -0.83 -7.95
CA SER A 94 0.88 -2.16 -8.24
C SER A 94 -0.23 -3.17 -8.56
N ALA A 95 -1.33 -3.18 -7.81
CA ALA A 95 -2.48 -4.06 -8.02
C ALA A 95 -3.16 -3.78 -9.37
N LEU A 96 -3.37 -2.52 -9.72
CA LEU A 96 -3.95 -2.10 -11.01
C LEU A 96 -3.02 -2.43 -12.18
N THR A 97 -1.70 -2.31 -12.00
CA THR A 97 -0.70 -2.69 -13.00
C THR A 97 -0.71 -4.20 -13.23
N ALA A 98 -0.70 -5.00 -12.16
CA ALA A 98 -0.79 -6.46 -12.25
C ALA A 98 -2.09 -6.93 -12.93
N ALA A 99 -3.19 -6.17 -12.78
CA ALA A 99 -4.47 -6.44 -13.42
C ALA A 99 -4.60 -5.83 -14.83
N GLY A 100 -3.55 -5.25 -15.41
CA GLY A 100 -3.56 -4.67 -16.76
C GLY A 100 -4.36 -3.38 -16.92
N ALA A 101 -4.79 -2.76 -15.82
CA ALA A 101 -5.49 -1.47 -15.87
C ALA A 101 -4.58 -0.32 -16.31
N MET A 102 -3.28 -0.43 -16.07
CA MET A 102 -2.23 0.46 -16.57
C MET A 102 -0.97 -0.35 -16.92
N THR A 103 -0.16 0.18 -17.82
CA THR A 103 1.15 -0.44 -18.13
C THR A 103 2.16 -0.17 -17.01
N PHE A 104 3.22 -0.95 -16.94
CA PHE A 104 4.29 -0.73 -15.97
C PHE A 104 4.94 0.65 -16.13
N GLU A 105 5.20 1.07 -17.38
CA GLU A 105 5.74 2.39 -17.69
C GLU A 105 4.83 3.53 -17.21
N GLN A 106 3.53 3.40 -17.48
CA GLN A 106 2.53 4.36 -17.02
C GLN A 106 2.51 4.44 -15.51
N ALA A 107 2.47 3.29 -14.82
CA ALA A 107 2.48 3.21 -13.37
C ALA A 107 3.73 3.83 -12.75
N MET A 108 4.93 3.53 -13.30
CA MET A 108 6.19 4.08 -12.83
C MET A 108 6.25 5.60 -12.96
N CYS A 109 5.80 6.15 -14.10
CA CYS A 109 5.76 7.59 -14.31
C CYS A 109 4.76 8.27 -13.36
N ILE A 110 3.56 7.71 -13.18
CA ILE A 110 2.56 8.27 -12.26
C ILE A 110 3.05 8.22 -10.82
N ILE A 111 3.60 7.08 -10.38
CA ILE A 111 4.02 6.91 -8.98
C ILE A 111 5.24 7.76 -8.61
N LYS A 112 6.14 8.02 -9.58
CA LYS A 112 7.24 9.00 -9.45
C LYS A 112 6.69 10.39 -9.10
N ASP A 113 5.72 10.85 -9.90
CA ASP A 113 5.10 12.16 -9.72
C ASP A 113 4.29 12.20 -8.41
N ARG A 114 3.48 11.17 -8.13
CA ARG A 114 2.72 11.04 -6.87
C ARG A 114 3.63 11.10 -5.64
N GLY A 115 4.72 10.35 -5.65
CA GLY A 115 5.70 10.34 -4.54
C GLY A 115 6.31 11.72 -4.32
N ALA A 116 6.66 12.44 -5.41
CA ALA A 116 7.20 13.78 -5.33
C ALA A 116 6.16 14.80 -4.81
N TYR A 117 4.91 14.74 -5.28
CA TYR A 117 3.84 15.64 -4.82
C TYR A 117 3.51 15.42 -3.34
N MET A 118 3.41 14.15 -2.91
CA MET A 118 3.14 13.82 -1.51
C MET A 118 4.31 14.22 -0.59
N GLN A 119 5.56 14.06 -1.06
CA GLN A 119 6.73 14.54 -0.32
C GLN A 119 6.67 16.05 -0.14
N ALA A 120 6.47 16.81 -1.22
CA ALA A 120 6.41 18.27 -1.17
C ALA A 120 5.25 18.77 -0.30
N ALA A 121 4.08 18.13 -0.37
CA ALA A 121 2.94 18.49 0.46
C ALA A 121 3.19 18.19 1.96
N GLY A 122 3.84 17.05 2.27
CA GLY A 122 4.25 16.71 3.64
C GLY A 122 5.32 17.67 4.19
N ASP A 123 6.30 18.04 3.39
CA ASP A 123 7.34 18.99 3.78
C ASP A 123 6.78 20.41 4.04
N ALA A 124 5.78 20.81 3.23
CA ALA A 124 5.08 22.10 3.39
C ALA A 124 4.11 22.10 4.59
N ASN A 125 3.56 20.97 4.94
CA ASN A 125 2.63 20.78 6.06
C ASN A 125 3.08 19.59 6.91
N PRO A 126 4.15 19.77 7.72
CA PRO A 126 4.63 18.72 8.60
C PRO A 126 3.50 18.18 9.48
N GLY A 127 3.39 16.87 9.54
CA GLY A 127 2.31 16.19 10.26
C GLY A 127 2.82 15.01 11.07
N LYS A 128 1.94 14.50 11.90
CA LYS A 128 2.15 13.34 12.75
C LYS A 128 1.11 12.29 12.45
N MET A 129 1.52 11.03 12.46
CA MET A 129 0.61 9.89 12.36
C MET A 129 0.80 8.95 13.54
N VAL A 130 -0.30 8.43 14.08
CA VAL A 130 -0.30 7.56 15.26
C VAL A 130 -1.23 6.37 15.01
N ALA A 131 -0.69 5.17 15.17
CA ALA A 131 -1.49 3.94 15.16
C ALA A 131 -2.18 3.77 16.52
N VAL A 132 -3.50 3.66 16.50
CA VAL A 132 -4.37 3.49 17.65
C VAL A 132 -4.89 2.06 17.66
N MET A 133 -4.60 1.33 18.75
CA MET A 133 -5.03 -0.06 18.93
C MET A 133 -6.28 -0.09 19.82
N THR A 134 -7.43 -0.36 19.22
CA THR A 134 -8.71 -0.45 19.92
C THR A 134 -9.75 -1.16 19.05
N ASP A 135 -10.68 -1.88 19.68
CA ASP A 135 -11.85 -2.43 19.00
C ASP A 135 -12.98 -1.37 18.86
N GLU A 136 -12.85 -0.23 19.58
CA GLU A 136 -13.82 0.87 19.61
C GLU A 136 -13.48 1.96 18.57
N GLN A 137 -13.34 1.58 17.28
CA GLN A 137 -12.96 2.52 16.23
C GLN A 137 -13.99 3.65 16.04
N ASP A 138 -15.27 3.37 16.21
CA ASP A 138 -16.33 4.39 16.14
C ASP A 138 -16.16 5.47 17.21
N MET A 139 -15.75 5.08 18.42
CA MET A 139 -15.45 6.03 19.50
C MET A 139 -14.25 6.92 19.12
N VAL A 140 -13.22 6.35 18.50
CA VAL A 140 -12.08 7.16 18.01
C VAL A 140 -12.57 8.17 16.98
N VAL A 141 -13.31 7.74 15.96
CA VAL A 141 -13.84 8.63 14.91
C VAL A 141 -14.68 9.75 15.52
N ALA A 142 -15.62 9.41 16.42
CA ALA A 142 -16.46 10.41 17.10
C ALA A 142 -15.65 11.40 17.95
N THR A 143 -14.54 10.95 18.55
CA THR A 143 -13.61 11.83 19.28
C THR A 143 -12.91 12.81 18.34
N LEU A 144 -12.43 12.33 17.17
CA LEU A 144 -11.81 13.19 16.17
C LEU A 144 -12.80 14.20 15.59
N GLU A 145 -14.05 13.81 15.33
CA GLU A 145 -15.11 14.70 14.85
C GLU A 145 -15.39 15.85 15.82
N LYS A 146 -15.41 15.57 17.13
CA LYS A 146 -15.56 16.61 18.17
C LYS A 146 -14.37 17.58 18.15
N LEU A 147 -13.15 17.07 18.00
CA LEU A 147 -11.96 17.91 17.89
C LEU A 147 -11.97 18.76 16.61
N GLN A 148 -12.38 18.19 15.49
CA GLN A 148 -12.54 18.91 14.22
C GLN A 148 -13.59 20.02 14.32
N ALA A 149 -14.72 19.76 15.00
CA ALA A 149 -15.73 20.79 15.28
C ALA A 149 -15.19 21.94 16.14
N ALA A 150 -14.15 21.68 16.96
CA ALA A 150 -13.41 22.67 17.74
C ALA A 150 -12.25 23.33 16.94
N GLY A 151 -12.15 23.07 15.63
CA GLY A 151 -11.14 23.67 14.74
C GLY A 151 -9.82 22.92 14.69
N LYS A 152 -9.73 21.70 15.25
CA LYS A 152 -8.52 20.88 15.21
C LYS A 152 -8.39 20.17 13.86
N ARG A 153 -7.15 20.04 13.37
CA ARG A 153 -6.82 19.39 12.11
C ARG A 153 -6.19 18.02 12.37
N VAL A 154 -7.00 17.08 12.82
CA VAL A 154 -6.68 15.68 13.06
C VAL A 154 -7.79 14.80 12.48
N TYR A 155 -7.41 13.71 11.82
CA TYR A 155 -8.30 12.94 10.96
C TYR A 155 -8.02 11.44 11.10
N PRO A 156 -9.01 10.55 10.88
CA PRO A 156 -8.74 9.15 10.59
C PRO A 156 -8.00 9.06 9.25
N ALA A 157 -6.96 8.22 9.19
CA ALA A 157 -6.11 8.08 8.01
C ALA A 157 -6.10 6.65 7.45
N ASN A 158 -5.98 5.62 8.29
CA ASN A 158 -5.94 4.24 7.82
C ASN A 158 -6.73 3.31 8.75
N PHE A 159 -7.66 2.55 8.22
CA PHE A 159 -8.33 1.43 8.87
C PHE A 159 -7.63 0.13 8.43
N ASN A 160 -6.52 -0.22 9.11
CA ASN A 160 -5.65 -1.32 8.70
C ASN A 160 -6.20 -2.69 9.09
N THR A 161 -6.80 -2.79 10.27
CA THR A 161 -7.51 -3.96 10.78
C THR A 161 -8.74 -3.50 11.57
N PHE A 162 -9.64 -4.41 11.94
CA PHE A 162 -10.82 -4.06 12.76
C PHE A 162 -10.48 -3.62 14.19
N ASN A 163 -9.21 -3.76 14.62
CA ASN A 163 -8.72 -3.30 15.91
C ASN A 163 -7.47 -2.41 15.83
N GLN A 164 -7.19 -1.85 14.65
CA GLN A 164 -6.12 -0.87 14.45
C GLN A 164 -6.54 0.14 13.40
N LEU A 165 -6.58 1.40 13.80
CA LEU A 165 -6.66 2.52 12.87
C LEU A 165 -5.48 3.47 13.09
N VAL A 166 -5.16 4.27 12.07
CA VAL A 166 -4.15 5.33 12.16
C VAL A 166 -4.87 6.66 12.11
N ILE A 167 -4.54 7.56 13.01
CA ILE A 167 -4.93 8.96 12.97
C ILE A 167 -3.77 9.80 12.46
N GLY A 168 -4.07 10.88 11.75
CA GLY A 168 -3.06 11.79 11.22
C GLY A 168 -3.53 13.23 11.25
N GLY A 169 -2.59 14.16 11.38
CA GLY A 169 -2.92 15.57 11.45
C GLY A 169 -1.72 16.43 11.78
N ILE A 170 -1.98 17.68 12.15
CA ILE A 170 -0.95 18.57 12.69
C ILE A 170 -0.50 18.03 14.05
N GLU A 171 0.78 18.07 14.33
CA GLU A 171 1.35 17.44 15.52
C GLU A 171 0.65 17.85 16.84
N ALA A 172 0.40 19.15 17.04
CA ALA A 172 -0.30 19.63 18.23
C ALA A 172 -1.71 19.06 18.35
N ASP A 173 -2.46 18.99 17.24
CA ASP A 173 -3.84 18.49 17.22
C ASP A 173 -3.89 16.97 17.37
N VAL A 174 -2.89 16.24 16.85
CA VAL A 174 -2.73 14.80 17.09
C VAL A 174 -2.41 14.53 18.57
N ASN A 175 -1.57 15.35 19.21
CA ASN A 175 -1.28 15.23 20.64
C ASN A 175 -2.53 15.45 21.49
N ASP A 176 -3.36 16.45 21.16
CA ASP A 176 -4.65 16.68 21.82
C ASP A 176 -5.59 15.48 21.63
N ALA A 177 -5.61 14.90 20.43
CA ALA A 177 -6.40 13.69 20.17
C ALA A 177 -5.90 12.48 20.97
N MET A 178 -4.58 12.30 21.08
CA MET A 178 -4.01 11.23 21.91
C MET A 178 -4.39 11.39 23.39
N ALA A 179 -4.41 12.62 23.92
CA ALA A 179 -4.84 12.89 25.28
C ALA A 179 -6.31 12.54 25.46
N ALA A 180 -7.20 13.01 24.58
CA ALA A 180 -8.62 12.72 24.62
C ALA A 180 -8.93 11.22 24.49
N LEU A 181 -8.21 10.51 23.62
CA LEU A 181 -8.37 9.05 23.47
C LEU A 181 -7.86 8.29 24.70
N THR A 182 -6.81 8.77 25.36
CA THR A 182 -6.32 8.19 26.61
C THR A 182 -7.38 8.33 27.72
N GLU A 183 -8.00 9.52 27.85
CA GLU A 183 -9.11 9.77 28.77
C GLU A 183 -10.32 8.88 28.46
N ALA A 184 -10.56 8.58 27.18
CA ALA A 184 -11.61 7.66 26.73
C ALA A 184 -11.26 6.16 26.91
N GLY A 185 -10.07 5.84 27.44
CA GLY A 185 -9.67 4.47 27.80
C GLY A 185 -8.78 3.75 26.75
N VAL A 186 -8.32 4.44 25.71
CA VAL A 186 -7.35 3.86 24.77
C VAL A 186 -5.99 3.76 25.44
N SER A 187 -5.50 2.53 25.60
CA SER A 187 -4.25 2.27 26.33
C SER A 187 -3.02 2.14 25.45
N ARG A 188 -3.19 1.90 24.13
CA ARG A 188 -2.07 1.63 23.24
C ARG A 188 -2.16 2.48 21.97
N MET A 189 -1.22 3.41 21.85
CA MET A 189 -1.00 4.25 20.71
C MET A 189 0.50 4.24 20.35
N VAL A 190 0.83 4.18 19.07
CA VAL A 190 2.23 4.10 18.56
C VAL A 190 2.42 5.14 17.47
N GLU A 191 3.35 6.06 17.69
CA GLU A 191 3.75 7.03 16.68
C GLU A 191 4.45 6.36 15.50
N LEU A 192 4.08 6.75 14.28
CA LEU A 192 4.68 6.23 13.06
C LEU A 192 5.83 7.14 12.58
N PRO A 193 6.93 6.57 12.05
CA PRO A 193 8.09 7.32 11.58
C PRO A 193 7.84 7.93 10.18
N VAL A 194 6.86 8.83 10.08
CA VAL A 194 6.50 9.53 8.83
C VAL A 194 6.43 11.03 9.09
N SER A 195 6.79 11.83 8.08
CA SER A 195 6.86 13.29 8.18
C SER A 195 5.58 14.02 7.78
N GLY A 196 4.60 13.31 7.16
CA GLY A 196 3.37 13.89 6.66
C GLY A 196 2.13 13.16 7.18
N ALA A 197 1.02 13.87 7.31
CA ALA A 197 -0.28 13.29 7.62
C ALA A 197 -0.94 12.74 6.35
N PHE A 198 -0.46 11.58 5.89
CA PHE A 198 -0.97 10.92 4.68
C PHE A 198 -2.42 10.51 4.83
N HIS A 199 -3.15 10.47 3.70
CA HIS A 199 -4.57 10.11 3.65
C HIS A 199 -5.47 11.04 4.48
N THR A 200 -5.11 12.32 4.55
CA THR A 200 -5.87 13.38 5.22
C THR A 200 -6.01 14.60 4.30
N PRO A 201 -6.97 15.50 4.57
CA PRO A 201 -7.11 16.75 3.82
C PRO A 201 -5.86 17.66 3.81
N LEU A 202 -4.87 17.41 4.68
CA LEU A 202 -3.61 18.17 4.70
C LEU A 202 -2.76 17.95 3.45
N LEU A 203 -3.03 16.90 2.65
CA LEU A 203 -2.36 16.63 1.38
C LEU A 203 -3.13 17.14 0.15
N GLN A 204 -4.04 18.10 0.30
CA GLN A 204 -4.85 18.60 -0.81
C GLN A 204 -4.02 19.10 -1.99
N THR A 205 -2.89 19.77 -1.74
CA THR A 205 -1.98 20.23 -2.80
C THR A 205 -1.40 19.10 -3.65
N ALA A 206 -1.09 17.94 -3.03
CA ALA A 206 -0.65 16.77 -3.76
C ALA A 206 -1.79 16.16 -4.59
N ALA A 207 -3.00 16.13 -4.06
CA ALA A 207 -4.19 15.66 -4.79
C ALA A 207 -4.48 16.53 -6.02
N ASP A 208 -4.40 17.86 -5.88
CA ASP A 208 -4.60 18.81 -6.97
C ASP A 208 -3.54 18.62 -8.08
N GLN A 209 -2.27 18.44 -7.70
CA GLN A 209 -1.19 18.17 -8.65
C GLN A 209 -1.39 16.81 -9.36
N LEU A 210 -1.79 15.78 -8.62
CA LEU A 210 -2.10 14.47 -9.21
C LEU A 210 -3.31 14.55 -10.16
N ALA A 211 -4.32 15.36 -9.84
CA ALA A 211 -5.46 15.56 -10.72
C ALA A 211 -5.04 16.14 -12.09
N VAL A 212 -4.16 17.13 -12.09
CA VAL A 212 -3.56 17.66 -13.31
C VAL A 212 -2.75 16.59 -14.04
N ARG A 213 -1.91 15.83 -13.30
CA ARG A 213 -1.07 14.77 -13.86
C ARG A 213 -1.88 13.67 -14.54
N LEU A 214 -3.04 13.33 -13.99
CA LEU A 214 -3.89 12.25 -14.52
C LEU A 214 -4.90 12.73 -15.59
N THR A 215 -4.92 14.00 -15.95
CA THR A 215 -5.92 14.55 -16.89
C THR A 215 -5.99 13.74 -18.18
N ASP A 216 -4.84 13.50 -18.82
CA ASP A 216 -4.73 12.81 -20.11
C ASP A 216 -4.45 11.30 -19.98
N GLU A 217 -4.37 10.79 -18.76
CA GLU A 217 -4.17 9.36 -18.53
C GLU A 217 -5.46 8.58 -18.77
N THR A 218 -5.31 7.43 -19.41
CA THR A 218 -6.39 6.46 -19.64
C THR A 218 -6.07 5.15 -18.95
N PHE A 219 -7.09 4.54 -18.36
CA PHE A 219 -6.96 3.27 -17.67
C PHE A 219 -7.85 2.22 -18.35
N ASN A 220 -7.33 1.02 -18.51
CA ASN A 220 -8.09 -0.10 -19.05
C ASN A 220 -8.98 -0.70 -17.95
N THR A 221 -9.97 -1.48 -18.36
CA THR A 221 -10.70 -2.35 -17.43
C THR A 221 -9.74 -3.41 -16.87
N PRO A 222 -9.64 -3.58 -15.55
CA PRO A 222 -8.81 -4.62 -14.97
C PRO A 222 -9.19 -6.03 -15.46
N GLU A 223 -8.23 -6.88 -15.76
CA GLU A 223 -8.44 -8.26 -16.22
C GLU A 223 -8.95 -9.20 -15.13
N PHE A 224 -8.79 -8.83 -13.89
CA PHE A 224 -9.37 -9.48 -12.70
C PHE A 224 -9.74 -8.43 -11.66
N ALA A 225 -10.51 -8.81 -10.65
CA ALA A 225 -10.99 -7.86 -9.65
C ALA A 225 -9.85 -7.16 -8.90
N VAL A 226 -9.87 -5.83 -8.84
CA VAL A 226 -8.99 -5.05 -7.97
C VAL A 226 -9.85 -4.36 -6.93
N TYR A 227 -9.53 -4.58 -5.65
CA TYR A 227 -10.20 -3.93 -4.53
C TYR A 227 -9.48 -2.65 -4.16
N SER A 228 -10.25 -1.61 -3.89
CA SER A 228 -9.72 -0.32 -3.47
C SER A 228 -9.76 -0.19 -1.96
N ASN A 229 -8.63 0.14 -1.36
CA ASN A 229 -8.61 0.55 0.04
C ASN A 229 -9.22 1.95 0.27
N THR A 230 -9.43 2.73 -0.79
CA THR A 230 -10.11 4.03 -0.70
C THR A 230 -11.61 3.88 -0.47
N THR A 231 -12.24 2.89 -1.11
CA THR A 231 -13.69 2.65 -1.02
C THR A 231 -14.07 1.44 -0.18
N GLY A 232 -13.13 0.54 0.10
CA GLY A 232 -13.39 -0.75 0.73
C GLY A 232 -14.07 -1.77 -0.20
N GLN A 233 -14.20 -1.45 -1.51
CA GLN A 233 -14.92 -2.24 -2.51
C GLN A 233 -14.07 -2.41 -3.78
N LYS A 234 -14.57 -3.15 -4.78
CA LYS A 234 -13.93 -3.23 -6.10
C LYS A 234 -13.82 -1.84 -6.73
N PHE A 235 -12.75 -1.61 -7.48
CA PHE A 235 -12.65 -0.44 -8.34
C PHE A 235 -13.78 -0.43 -9.36
N ASP A 236 -14.43 0.72 -9.50
CA ASP A 236 -15.38 1.05 -10.55
C ASP A 236 -14.74 2.05 -11.52
N ASP A 237 -14.52 3.28 -11.09
CA ASP A 237 -13.76 4.29 -11.82
C ASP A 237 -12.36 4.42 -11.23
N VAL A 238 -11.36 3.90 -11.98
CA VAL A 238 -9.96 3.89 -11.55
C VAL A 238 -9.45 5.32 -11.32
N LYS A 239 -9.66 6.23 -12.29
CA LYS A 239 -9.16 7.61 -12.21
C LYS A 239 -9.78 8.36 -11.04
N ALA A 240 -11.09 8.33 -10.91
CA ALA A 240 -11.80 9.03 -9.83
C ALA A 240 -11.36 8.52 -8.45
N THR A 241 -11.22 7.21 -8.29
CA THR A 241 -10.79 6.58 -7.03
C THR A 241 -9.35 6.97 -6.67
N LEU A 242 -8.42 6.92 -7.62
CA LEU A 242 -7.03 7.31 -7.38
C LEU A 242 -6.88 8.80 -7.02
N LEU A 243 -7.72 9.68 -7.58
CA LEU A 243 -7.76 11.10 -7.21
C LEU A 243 -8.26 11.32 -5.78
N GLN A 244 -9.25 10.55 -5.35
CA GLN A 244 -9.80 10.63 -3.99
C GLN A 244 -8.81 10.08 -2.95
N GLN A 245 -7.99 9.10 -3.31
CA GLN A 245 -7.15 8.30 -2.41
C GLN A 245 -6.23 9.14 -1.53
N ILE A 246 -5.57 10.19 -2.07
CA ILE A 246 -4.52 10.95 -1.36
C ILE A 246 -5.05 11.64 -0.11
N THR A 247 -6.29 12.14 -0.17
CA THR A 247 -6.91 12.95 0.89
C THR A 247 -7.98 12.21 1.70
N SER A 248 -8.24 10.95 1.35
CA SER A 248 -9.25 10.10 2.02
C SER A 248 -8.62 9.02 2.87
N PRO A 249 -9.28 8.58 3.94
CA PRO A 249 -8.85 7.42 4.70
C PRO A 249 -8.76 6.16 3.84
N THR A 250 -7.89 5.24 4.23
CA THR A 250 -7.83 3.91 3.64
C THR A 250 -8.63 2.90 4.47
N TYR A 251 -9.41 2.05 3.81
CA TYR A 251 -10.25 1.00 4.40
C TYR A 251 -9.72 -0.39 4.03
N PHE A 252 -8.45 -0.66 4.38
CA PHE A 252 -7.79 -1.90 3.99
C PHE A 252 -8.47 -3.14 4.57
N ALA A 253 -8.89 -3.10 5.84
CA ALA A 253 -9.57 -4.21 6.49
C ALA A 253 -10.89 -4.58 5.77
N GLN A 254 -11.69 -3.57 5.41
CA GLN A 254 -12.96 -3.75 4.72
C GLN A 254 -12.76 -4.30 3.31
N ALA A 255 -11.79 -3.75 2.57
CA ALA A 255 -11.46 -4.22 1.22
C ALA A 255 -10.96 -5.67 1.23
N LEU A 256 -10.10 -6.03 2.19
CA LEU A 256 -9.59 -7.39 2.34
C LEU A 256 -10.71 -8.37 2.71
N GLN A 257 -11.60 -8.00 3.65
CA GLN A 257 -12.75 -8.82 4.00
C GLN A 257 -13.66 -9.04 2.81
N ALA A 258 -14.00 -7.98 2.05
CA ALA A 258 -14.81 -8.09 0.85
C ALA A 258 -14.18 -9.00 -0.22
N MET A 259 -12.85 -8.95 -0.38
CA MET A 259 -12.11 -9.82 -1.29
C MET A 259 -12.21 -11.31 -0.89
N VAL A 260 -12.13 -11.60 0.41
CA VAL A 260 -12.26 -12.97 0.93
C VAL A 260 -13.73 -13.44 0.88
N ASP A 261 -14.69 -12.58 1.19
CA ASP A 261 -16.14 -12.90 1.09
C ASP A 261 -16.54 -13.25 -0.36
N ASP A 262 -15.87 -12.68 -1.36
CA ASP A 262 -16.01 -13.03 -2.77
C ASP A 262 -15.27 -14.34 -3.15
N GLY A 263 -14.69 -15.02 -2.18
CA GLY A 263 -14.22 -16.39 -2.25
C GLY A 263 -12.71 -16.55 -2.48
N VAL A 264 -11.89 -15.51 -2.30
CA VAL A 264 -10.43 -15.65 -2.24
C VAL A 264 -10.06 -16.49 -1.01
N ASP A 265 -9.30 -17.57 -1.23
CA ASP A 265 -8.90 -18.54 -0.19
C ASP A 265 -7.39 -18.59 0.07
N THR A 266 -6.61 -17.96 -0.80
CA THR A 266 -5.14 -17.93 -0.72
C THR A 266 -4.64 -16.52 -1.00
N LEU A 267 -3.85 -15.96 -0.09
CA LEU A 267 -3.27 -14.62 -0.19
C LEU A 267 -1.75 -14.72 -0.34
N ILE A 268 -1.19 -13.93 -1.25
CA ILE A 268 0.26 -13.75 -1.37
C ILE A 268 0.57 -12.25 -1.36
N GLU A 269 1.37 -11.79 -0.39
CA GLU A 269 1.88 -10.42 -0.36
C GLU A 269 3.16 -10.32 -1.19
N PHE A 270 3.23 -9.31 -2.07
CA PHE A 270 4.43 -8.93 -2.81
C PHE A 270 4.95 -7.59 -2.31
N GLY A 271 6.20 -7.60 -1.86
CA GLY A 271 6.85 -6.38 -1.40
C GLY A 271 7.93 -6.65 -0.35
N PRO A 272 8.48 -5.59 0.27
CA PRO A 272 9.68 -5.72 1.10
C PRO A 272 9.44 -6.28 2.51
N SER A 273 8.20 -6.53 2.91
CA SER A 273 7.87 -7.03 4.25
C SER A 273 6.63 -7.94 4.24
N ASP A 274 6.24 -8.41 5.42
CA ASP A 274 5.02 -9.20 5.67
C ASP A 274 3.93 -8.38 6.40
N THR A 275 3.93 -7.06 6.22
CA THR A 275 3.03 -6.14 6.95
C THR A 275 1.57 -6.41 6.64
N LEU A 276 1.22 -6.61 5.36
CA LEU A 276 -0.16 -6.87 4.96
C LEU A 276 -0.60 -8.27 5.40
N MET A 277 0.31 -9.26 5.44
CA MET A 277 0.02 -10.58 6.01
C MET A 277 -0.27 -10.50 7.52
N LYS A 278 0.42 -9.61 8.25
CA LYS A 278 0.12 -9.36 9.67
C LYS A 278 -1.25 -8.72 9.86
N PHE A 279 -1.67 -7.84 8.96
CA PHE A 279 -3.02 -7.30 8.94
C PHE A 279 -4.04 -8.39 8.57
N ALA A 280 -3.78 -9.15 7.50
CA ALA A 280 -4.65 -10.24 7.07
C ALA A 280 -4.90 -11.27 8.17
N LYS A 281 -3.88 -11.61 8.96
CA LYS A 281 -4.02 -12.53 10.10
C LYS A 281 -5.03 -12.05 11.16
N LYS A 282 -5.29 -10.73 11.24
CA LYS A 282 -6.24 -10.12 12.17
C LYS A 282 -7.61 -9.84 11.56
N VAL A 283 -7.69 -9.80 10.23
CA VAL A 283 -8.91 -9.45 9.50
C VAL A 283 -9.66 -10.69 9.04
N VAL A 284 -8.96 -11.68 8.47
CA VAL A 284 -9.58 -12.83 7.84
C VAL A 284 -9.35 -14.13 8.61
N GLY A 285 -10.25 -15.10 8.42
CA GLY A 285 -10.24 -16.39 9.11
C GLY A 285 -8.96 -17.21 8.89
N LYS A 286 -8.76 -18.23 9.74
CA LYS A 286 -7.58 -19.12 9.70
C LYS A 286 -7.55 -20.00 8.46
N ASP A 287 -8.70 -20.23 7.83
CA ASP A 287 -8.84 -21.08 6.64
C ASP A 287 -8.27 -20.44 5.37
N VAL A 288 -8.06 -19.11 5.37
CA VAL A 288 -7.39 -18.39 4.29
C VAL A 288 -5.89 -18.63 4.39
N LYS A 289 -5.30 -19.27 3.39
CA LYS A 289 -3.85 -19.49 3.29
C LYS A 289 -3.13 -18.14 3.06
N ARG A 290 -1.96 -17.96 3.66
CA ARG A 290 -1.23 -16.68 3.65
C ARG A 290 0.26 -16.89 3.43
N TYR A 291 0.79 -16.25 2.38
CA TYR A 291 2.20 -16.28 1.99
C TYR A 291 2.70 -14.86 1.74
N CYS A 292 4.01 -14.65 1.79
CA CYS A 292 4.62 -13.40 1.34
C CYS A 292 5.89 -13.67 0.55
N VAL A 293 6.19 -12.81 -0.40
CA VAL A 293 7.46 -12.80 -1.15
C VAL A 293 8.15 -11.48 -0.88
N LYS A 294 9.24 -11.52 -0.11
CA LYS A 294 10.02 -10.36 0.31
C LYS A 294 11.53 -10.52 0.09
N ASP A 295 11.98 -11.75 -0.13
CA ASP A 295 13.35 -12.16 -0.33
C ASP A 295 13.42 -13.45 -1.17
N LEU A 296 14.62 -13.87 -1.56
CA LEU A 296 14.81 -15.05 -2.40
C LEU A 296 14.33 -16.35 -1.73
N ALA A 297 14.43 -16.46 -0.42
CA ALA A 297 13.98 -17.65 0.31
C ALA A 297 12.46 -17.79 0.23
N SER A 298 11.73 -16.74 0.56
CA SER A 298 10.25 -16.70 0.46
C SER A 298 9.76 -16.76 -0.99
N PHE A 299 10.52 -16.24 -1.95
CA PHE A 299 10.23 -16.42 -3.38
C PHE A 299 10.24 -17.90 -3.76
N ASN A 300 11.30 -18.63 -3.41
CA ASN A 300 11.41 -20.05 -3.72
C ASN A 300 10.31 -20.88 -3.05
N GLU A 301 9.98 -20.58 -1.79
CA GLU A 301 8.88 -21.23 -1.07
C GLU A 301 7.54 -21.05 -1.81
N VAL A 302 7.21 -19.82 -2.20
CA VAL A 302 5.96 -19.51 -2.91
C VAL A 302 5.95 -20.13 -4.30
N ARG A 303 7.05 -20.04 -5.06
CA ARG A 303 7.17 -20.66 -6.37
C ARG A 303 6.92 -22.17 -6.31
N ASP A 304 7.57 -22.85 -5.38
CA ASP A 304 7.44 -24.31 -5.23
C ASP A 304 6.01 -24.70 -4.82
N MET A 305 5.37 -23.90 -3.96
CA MET A 305 3.96 -24.08 -3.60
C MET A 305 3.03 -23.90 -4.82
N LEU A 306 3.27 -22.88 -5.65
CA LEU A 306 2.46 -22.63 -6.85
C LEU A 306 2.60 -23.77 -7.88
N ILE A 307 3.79 -24.30 -8.08
CA ILE A 307 4.05 -25.46 -8.95
C ILE A 307 3.30 -26.69 -8.45
N ALA A 308 3.39 -27.01 -7.16
CA ALA A 308 2.70 -28.16 -6.56
C ALA A 308 1.16 -28.07 -6.67
N GLU A 309 0.60 -26.87 -6.52
CA GLU A 309 -0.85 -26.65 -6.71
C GLU A 309 -1.29 -26.87 -8.18
N GLN A 310 -0.46 -26.52 -9.17
CA GLN A 310 -0.75 -26.80 -10.59
C GLN A 310 -0.77 -28.30 -10.90
N GLU A 311 0.18 -29.07 -10.34
CA GLU A 311 0.26 -30.53 -10.52
C GLU A 311 -0.96 -31.26 -9.92
N THR A 312 -1.55 -30.69 -8.86
CA THR A 312 -2.70 -31.30 -8.17
C THR A 312 -4.02 -31.11 -8.95
N VAL A 313 -4.08 -30.16 -9.88
CA VAL A 313 -5.29 -29.83 -10.67
C VAL A 313 -5.31 -30.56 -12.03
N GLN A 314 -4.18 -31.14 -12.46
CA GLN A 314 -4.08 -32.01 -13.64
C GLN A 314 -4.43 -33.46 -13.30
#